data_ce43ec439e68e5dd524df20fae7e9542
#
_entry.id   ce43ec439e68e5dd524df20fae7e9542
#
_cell.length_a   1.000
_cell.length_b   1.000
_cell.length_c   1.000
_cell.angle_alpha   90.00
_cell.angle_beta   90.00
_cell.angle_gamma   90.00
#
_symmetry.space_group_name_H-M   'P 1'
#
loop_
_entity.id
_entity.type
_entity.pdbx_description
1 polymer ?
#
loop_
_entity_poly.entity_id
_entity_poly.type
_entity_poly.pdbx_seq_one_letter_code
_entity_poly.pdbx_strand_id
1 'polypeptide(L)'
;TFISEDKGREDLVAHVYDITYGVIKKSDNLVIIDDSIVRGTTLRESILKMLFRLNPKKIVVVSSAPQIRYPDCYGIDMAKIEDFIAFKATIELHKDAGTYDKTIETIYKKCIESKKSRSFKKNYVKEFYKDFSPEQISSKMSDMLLDKNSNVELDIIFQKVDNLHKACKNHKGDWYFT
;
A
#
# COMPACT_ATOMS: atom_id res chain seq x y z
N THR A 1 -11.92 8.73 -7.34
CA THR A 1 -10.63 9.20 -6.82
C THR A 1 -10.62 10.71 -6.93
N PHE A 2 -10.61 11.41 -5.82
CA PHE A 2 -10.74 12.86 -5.79
C PHE A 2 -9.34 13.48 -5.86
N ILE A 3 -9.06 14.20 -6.93
CA ILE A 3 -7.89 15.05 -7.07
C ILE A 3 -8.24 16.38 -6.39
N SER A 4 -7.96 16.51 -5.11
CA SER A 4 -8.09 17.77 -4.36
C SER A 4 -6.94 17.93 -3.39
N GLU A 5 -6.59 19.18 -3.09
CA GLU A 5 -5.53 19.51 -2.13
C GLU A 5 -5.76 18.85 -0.77
N ASP A 6 -4.69 18.36 -0.14
CA ASP A 6 -4.71 17.44 1.02
C ASP A 6 -5.54 17.90 2.23
N LYS A 7 -5.75 19.19 2.43
CA LYS A 7 -6.48 19.73 3.60
C LYS A 7 -8.01 19.64 3.55
N GLY A 8 -8.61 19.48 2.37
CA GLY A 8 -10.07 19.31 2.22
C GLY A 8 -10.52 17.87 2.02
N ARG A 9 -9.56 16.94 1.85
CA ARG A 9 -9.81 15.56 1.48
C ARG A 9 -10.33 14.72 2.65
N GLU A 10 -9.82 14.96 3.85
CA GLU A 10 -10.21 14.20 5.06
C GLU A 10 -11.68 14.45 5.44
N ASP A 11 -12.14 15.71 5.38
CA ASP A 11 -13.53 16.07 5.68
C ASP A 11 -14.49 15.58 4.58
N LEU A 12 -14.07 15.63 3.31
CA LEU A 12 -14.90 15.21 2.18
C LEU A 12 -15.12 13.70 2.18
N VAL A 13 -14.08 12.93 2.46
CA VAL A 13 -14.16 11.47 2.50
C VAL A 13 -14.98 10.97 3.67
N ALA A 14 -14.96 11.65 4.82
CA ALA A 14 -15.78 11.32 5.98
C ALA A 14 -17.30 11.45 5.70
N HIS A 15 -17.69 12.24 4.70
CA HIS A 15 -19.09 12.44 4.31
C HIS A 15 -19.56 11.62 3.11
N VAL A 16 -18.64 10.99 2.37
CA VAL A 16 -18.99 10.24 1.15
C VAL A 16 -19.33 8.79 1.44
N TYR A 17 -18.80 8.22 2.53
CA TYR A 17 -19.07 6.83 2.91
C TYR A 17 -20.03 6.78 4.08
N ASP A 18 -21.16 6.12 3.89
CA ASP A 18 -22.13 5.83 4.95
C ASP A 18 -22.38 4.32 5.02
N ILE A 19 -22.64 3.84 6.21
CA ILE A 19 -22.95 2.44 6.46
C ILE A 19 -24.38 2.35 7.01
N THR A 20 -25.19 1.53 6.37
CA THR A 20 -26.52 1.20 6.87
C THR A 20 -26.42 0.48 8.21
N TYR A 21 -26.90 1.13 9.27
CA TYR A 21 -26.87 0.58 10.62
C TYR A 21 -27.63 -0.75 10.71
N GLY A 22 -27.09 -1.68 11.50
CA GLY A 22 -27.73 -2.97 11.76
C GLY A 22 -27.50 -4.05 10.71
N VAL A 23 -26.85 -3.72 9.59
CA VAL A 23 -26.50 -4.70 8.55
C VAL A 23 -25.29 -5.54 8.97
N ILE A 24 -24.26 -4.90 9.52
CA ILE A 24 -23.02 -5.56 9.93
C ILE A 24 -23.12 -6.01 11.38
N LYS A 25 -22.82 -7.30 11.61
CA LYS A 25 -22.82 -7.93 12.94
C LYS A 25 -21.39 -8.16 13.43
N LYS A 26 -21.20 -8.24 14.73
CA LYS A 26 -19.90 -8.53 15.36
C LYS A 26 -19.30 -9.90 14.98
N SER A 27 -20.12 -10.82 14.50
CA SER A 27 -19.69 -12.13 14.02
C SER A 27 -19.25 -12.15 12.57
N ASP A 28 -19.45 -11.06 11.83
CA ASP A 28 -19.25 -11.05 10.38
C ASP A 28 -17.78 -10.90 10.00
N ASN A 29 -17.41 -11.55 8.90
CA ASN A 29 -16.17 -11.31 8.19
C ASN A 29 -16.49 -10.41 6.98
N LEU A 30 -15.96 -9.22 6.98
CA LEU A 30 -16.18 -8.25 5.91
C LEU A 30 -15.12 -8.39 4.84
N VAL A 31 -15.53 -8.35 3.58
CA VAL A 31 -14.62 -8.24 2.44
C VAL A 31 -14.86 -6.89 1.76
N ILE A 32 -13.80 -6.09 1.67
CA ILE A 32 -13.80 -4.79 1.01
C ILE A 32 -12.98 -4.92 -0.25
N ILE A 33 -13.52 -4.48 -1.37
CA ILE A 33 -12.81 -4.48 -2.65
C ILE A 33 -12.47 -3.04 -3.00
N ASP A 34 -11.18 -2.80 -3.24
CA ASP A 34 -10.64 -1.50 -3.65
C ASP A 34 -9.89 -1.66 -4.98
N ASP A 35 -9.80 -0.61 -5.77
CA ASP A 35 -9.08 -0.63 -7.05
C ASP A 35 -7.57 -0.67 -6.82
N SER A 36 -7.05 0.15 -5.91
CA SER A 36 -5.63 0.20 -5.57
C SER A 36 -5.35 0.85 -4.22
N ILE A 37 -4.31 0.39 -3.55
CA ILE A 37 -3.85 0.94 -2.28
C ILE A 37 -2.47 1.56 -2.49
N VAL A 38 -2.39 2.89 -2.49
CA VAL A 38 -1.14 3.65 -2.68
C VAL A 38 -0.58 4.11 -1.35
N ARG A 39 -1.22 5.10 -0.73
CA ARG A 39 -0.78 5.71 0.54
C ARG A 39 -1.39 5.03 1.76
N GLY A 40 -2.53 4.39 1.58
CA GLY A 40 -3.32 3.79 2.66
C GLY A 40 -4.04 4.81 3.54
N THR A 41 -3.89 6.12 3.31
CA THR A 41 -4.48 7.17 4.15
C THR A 41 -5.99 7.15 4.09
N THR A 42 -6.57 7.15 2.88
CA THR A 42 -8.03 7.09 2.69
C THR A 42 -8.61 5.82 3.31
N LEU A 43 -7.92 4.69 3.11
CA LEU A 43 -8.34 3.41 3.70
C LEU A 43 -8.35 3.50 5.23
N ARG A 44 -7.29 4.02 5.86
CA ARG A 44 -7.15 4.11 7.32
C ARG A 44 -8.11 5.11 7.93
N GLU A 45 -8.06 6.38 7.46
CA GLU A 45 -8.74 7.49 8.13
C GLU A 45 -10.25 7.50 7.88
N SER A 46 -10.70 6.87 6.81
CA SER A 46 -12.12 6.88 6.46
C SER A 46 -12.74 5.50 6.56
N ILE A 47 -12.38 4.59 5.69
CA ILE A 47 -13.05 3.29 5.54
C ILE A 47 -12.84 2.42 6.79
N LEU A 48 -11.58 2.15 7.15
CA LEU A 48 -11.27 1.27 8.29
C LEU A 48 -11.72 1.89 9.61
N LYS A 49 -11.52 3.20 9.82
CA LYS A 49 -11.96 3.90 11.03
C LYS A 49 -13.47 3.75 11.25
N MET A 50 -14.27 3.80 10.19
CA MET A 50 -15.71 3.61 10.25
C MET A 50 -16.05 2.15 10.55
N LEU A 51 -15.40 1.20 9.89
CA LEU A 51 -15.65 -0.24 10.04
C LEU A 51 -15.20 -0.78 11.40
N PHE A 52 -14.09 -0.31 11.96
CA PHE A 52 -13.66 -0.70 13.30
C PHE A 52 -14.68 -0.32 14.38
N ARG A 53 -15.41 0.79 14.22
CA ARG A 53 -16.50 1.17 15.15
C ARG A 53 -17.65 0.17 15.18
N LEU A 54 -17.89 -0.57 14.10
CA LEU A 54 -18.90 -1.61 14.02
C LEU A 54 -18.44 -2.92 14.65
N ASN A 55 -17.13 -3.03 14.93
CA ASN A 55 -16.49 -4.15 15.60
C ASN A 55 -16.85 -5.52 14.98
N PRO A 56 -16.71 -5.74 13.67
CA PRO A 56 -16.87 -7.04 13.05
C PRO A 56 -15.78 -7.99 13.54
N LYS A 57 -15.93 -9.29 13.30
CA LYS A 57 -14.91 -10.27 13.66
C LYS A 57 -13.62 -10.06 12.87
N LYS A 58 -13.74 -9.84 11.56
CA LYS A 58 -12.61 -9.70 10.64
C LYS A 58 -12.92 -8.75 9.50
N ILE A 59 -11.91 -8.01 9.04
CA ILE A 59 -11.95 -7.22 7.82
C ILE A 59 -10.87 -7.75 6.88
N VAL A 60 -11.23 -8.04 5.63
CA VAL A 60 -10.30 -8.39 4.57
C VAL A 60 -10.42 -7.34 3.48
N VAL A 61 -9.35 -6.59 3.25
CA VAL A 61 -9.26 -5.62 2.16
C VAL A 61 -8.61 -6.29 0.96
N VAL A 62 -9.30 -6.31 -0.17
CA VAL A 62 -8.81 -6.89 -1.42
C VAL A 62 -8.55 -5.78 -2.42
N SER A 63 -7.29 -5.60 -2.80
CA SER A 63 -6.91 -4.69 -3.88
C SER A 63 -6.91 -5.42 -5.22
N SER A 64 -7.62 -4.87 -6.21
CA SER A 64 -7.62 -5.40 -7.57
C SER A 64 -6.32 -5.10 -8.33
N ALA A 65 -5.54 -4.13 -7.88
CA ALA A 65 -4.17 -3.91 -8.32
C ALA A 65 -3.15 -4.64 -7.44
N PRO A 66 -1.99 -5.04 -7.99
CA PRO A 66 -0.83 -5.44 -7.18
C PRO A 66 -0.33 -4.31 -6.28
N GLN A 67 0.60 -4.63 -5.36
CA GLN A 67 1.24 -3.61 -4.52
C GLN A 67 1.91 -2.55 -5.39
N ILE A 68 1.53 -1.29 -5.22
CA ILE A 68 2.17 -0.16 -5.90
C ILE A 68 3.47 0.16 -5.15
N ARG A 69 4.60 -0.07 -5.83
CA ARG A 69 5.94 0.00 -5.24
C ARG A 69 6.80 1.13 -5.81
N TYR A 70 6.49 1.60 -7.02
CA TYR A 70 7.32 2.55 -7.74
C TYR A 70 6.50 3.76 -8.18
N PRO A 71 7.07 4.98 -8.10
CA PRO A 71 6.40 6.21 -8.50
C PRO A 71 6.05 6.22 -9.99
N ASP A 72 5.03 7.01 -10.34
CA ASP A 72 4.74 7.32 -11.73
C ASP A 72 5.78 8.30 -12.31
N CYS A 73 5.94 8.25 -13.63
CA CYS A 73 6.86 9.12 -14.33
C CYS A 73 6.27 10.51 -14.64
N TYR A 74 4.97 10.69 -14.42
CA TYR A 74 4.27 11.95 -14.71
C TYR A 74 4.25 12.90 -13.51
N GLY A 75 4.45 12.40 -12.31
CA GLY A 75 4.56 13.21 -11.08
C GLY A 75 3.25 13.83 -10.61
N ILE A 76 2.10 13.30 -11.01
CA ILE A 76 0.80 13.90 -10.69
C ILE A 76 0.30 13.44 -9.31
N ASP A 77 0.13 12.14 -9.08
CA ASP A 77 -0.48 11.63 -7.84
C ASP A 77 0.44 10.68 -7.07
N MET A 78 1.24 9.89 -7.77
CA MET A 78 2.15 8.90 -7.19
C MET A 78 3.61 9.27 -7.40
N ALA A 79 3.97 10.53 -7.15
CA ALA A 79 5.30 11.07 -7.47
C ALA A 79 6.37 10.67 -6.46
N LYS A 80 5.99 10.48 -5.19
CA LYS A 80 6.92 10.30 -4.08
C LYS A 80 6.81 8.90 -3.49
N ILE A 81 7.89 8.13 -3.57
CA ILE A 81 7.93 6.78 -3.03
C ILE A 81 7.74 6.74 -1.51
N GLU A 82 8.16 7.79 -0.81
CA GLU A 82 8.01 7.93 0.65
C GLU A 82 6.55 7.96 1.11
N ASP A 83 5.62 8.30 0.21
CA ASP A 83 4.19 8.30 0.51
C ASP A 83 3.58 6.90 0.46
N PHE A 84 4.21 5.95 -0.24
CA PHE A 84 3.64 4.63 -0.48
C PHE A 84 3.64 3.76 0.77
N ILE A 85 2.49 3.18 1.08
CA ILE A 85 2.36 2.29 2.23
C ILE A 85 3.23 1.03 2.07
N ALA A 86 3.41 0.51 0.85
CA ALA A 86 4.29 -0.62 0.59
C ALA A 86 5.75 -0.29 0.90
N PHE A 87 6.21 0.92 0.60
CA PHE A 87 7.55 1.38 0.94
C PHE A 87 7.71 1.55 2.45
N LYS A 88 6.75 2.19 3.12
CA LYS A 88 6.75 2.35 4.58
C LYS A 88 6.76 0.99 5.30
N ALA A 89 5.95 0.05 4.85
CA ALA A 89 5.92 -1.31 5.40
C ALA A 89 7.27 -2.03 5.23
N THR A 90 7.91 -1.85 4.07
CA THR A 90 9.24 -2.43 3.83
C THR A 90 10.32 -1.79 4.71
N ILE A 91 10.24 -0.48 4.99
CA ILE A 91 11.10 0.19 5.97
C ILE A 91 10.97 -0.47 7.34
N GLU A 92 9.74 -0.66 7.82
CA GLU A 92 9.51 -1.27 9.13
C GLU A 92 10.00 -2.74 9.18
N LEU A 93 9.81 -3.52 8.12
CA LEU A 93 10.36 -4.86 8.01
C LEU A 93 11.90 -4.88 8.09
N HIS A 94 12.57 -3.95 7.41
CA HIS A 94 14.02 -3.82 7.52
C HIS A 94 14.49 -3.39 8.91
N LYS A 95 13.72 -2.52 9.60
CA LYS A 95 14.00 -2.13 10.98
C LYS A 95 13.86 -3.33 11.93
N ASP A 96 12.78 -4.09 11.79
CA ASP A 96 12.53 -5.30 12.58
C ASP A 96 13.65 -6.34 12.39
N ALA A 97 14.18 -6.44 11.17
CA ALA A 97 15.30 -7.32 10.83
C ALA A 97 16.70 -6.74 11.18
N GLY A 98 16.78 -5.50 11.66
CA GLY A 98 18.06 -4.82 11.95
C GLY A 98 18.92 -4.53 10.71
N THR A 99 18.32 -4.49 9.51
CA THR A 99 19.05 -4.33 8.24
C THR A 99 18.85 -2.96 7.59
N TYR A 100 18.02 -2.09 8.18
CA TYR A 100 17.58 -0.85 7.56
C TYR A 100 18.75 0.07 7.16
N ASP A 101 19.59 0.46 8.09
CA ASP A 101 20.64 1.46 7.86
C ASP A 101 21.62 1.01 6.77
N LYS A 102 22.07 -0.24 6.84
CA LYS A 102 23.00 -0.81 5.86
C LYS A 102 22.37 -0.89 4.46
N THR A 103 21.11 -1.30 4.39
CA THR A 103 20.41 -1.48 3.12
C THR A 103 20.13 -0.14 2.45
N ILE A 104 19.58 0.83 3.20
CA ILE A 104 19.24 2.14 2.64
C ILE A 104 20.50 2.92 2.21
N GLU A 105 21.58 2.87 3.00
CA GLU A 105 22.85 3.51 2.66
C GLU A 105 23.46 2.91 1.37
N THR A 106 23.41 1.59 1.24
CA THR A 106 23.93 0.89 0.05
C THR A 106 23.16 1.29 -1.21
N ILE A 107 21.82 1.29 -1.13
CA ILE A 107 20.96 1.65 -2.25
C ILE A 107 21.13 3.14 -2.61
N TYR A 108 21.19 4.01 -1.61
CA TYR A 108 21.42 5.44 -1.80
C TYR A 108 22.72 5.71 -2.56
N LYS A 109 23.83 5.09 -2.14
CA LYS A 109 25.13 5.21 -2.83
C LYS A 109 25.02 4.79 -4.30
N LYS A 110 24.40 3.64 -4.60
CA LYS A 110 24.18 3.17 -5.97
C LYS A 110 23.33 4.14 -6.81
N CYS A 111 22.29 4.71 -6.22
CA CYS A 111 21.44 5.70 -6.90
C CYS A 111 22.22 6.98 -7.22
N ILE A 112 23.05 7.49 -6.30
CA ILE A 112 23.90 8.67 -6.50
C ILE A 112 24.94 8.42 -7.59
N GLU A 113 25.59 7.26 -7.59
CA GLU A 113 26.58 6.87 -8.63
C GLU A 113 25.91 6.79 -10.01
N SER A 114 24.73 6.16 -10.08
CA SER A 114 23.93 6.08 -11.31
C SER A 114 23.55 7.47 -11.83
N LYS A 115 23.17 8.39 -10.94
CA LYS A 115 22.86 9.79 -11.29
C LYS A 115 24.10 10.53 -11.80
N LYS A 116 25.26 10.39 -11.14
CA LYS A 116 26.52 11.03 -11.56
C LYS A 116 26.98 10.53 -12.91
N SER A 117 26.91 9.23 -13.17
CA SER A 117 27.29 8.61 -14.44
C SER A 117 26.23 8.75 -15.55
N ARG A 118 25.08 9.36 -15.25
CA ARG A 118 23.91 9.41 -16.15
C ARG A 118 23.48 8.05 -16.68
N SER A 119 23.73 6.99 -15.92
CA SER A 119 23.40 5.60 -16.29
C SER A 119 22.15 5.14 -15.55
N PHE A 120 20.98 5.29 -16.18
CA PHE A 120 19.68 4.91 -15.61
C PHE A 120 19.21 3.52 -16.05
N LYS A 121 20.14 2.59 -16.27
CA LYS A 121 19.83 1.24 -16.79
C LYS A 121 19.16 0.31 -15.76
N LYS A 122 19.29 0.60 -14.47
CA LYS A 122 18.81 -0.25 -13.37
C LYS A 122 18.11 0.57 -12.30
N ASN A 123 16.93 0.10 -11.90
CA ASN A 123 16.24 0.63 -10.71
C ASN A 123 16.78 -0.06 -9.46
N TYR A 124 17.67 0.61 -8.73
CA TYR A 124 18.27 0.09 -7.51
C TYR A 124 17.27 -0.01 -6.33
N VAL A 125 16.17 0.73 -6.37
CA VAL A 125 15.12 0.64 -5.34
C VAL A 125 14.49 -0.75 -5.30
N LYS A 126 14.53 -1.51 -6.40
CA LYS A 126 14.09 -2.92 -6.41
C LYS A 126 14.83 -3.77 -5.38
N GLU A 127 16.10 -3.44 -5.08
CA GLU A 127 16.89 -4.16 -4.09
C GLU A 127 16.35 -3.99 -2.66
N PHE A 128 15.59 -2.91 -2.42
CA PHE A 128 14.96 -2.65 -1.13
C PHE A 128 13.82 -3.63 -0.81
N TYR A 129 13.08 -4.05 -1.83
CA TYR A 129 11.95 -4.95 -1.67
C TYR A 129 12.30 -6.45 -1.73
N LYS A 130 13.48 -6.80 -2.28
CA LYS A 130 13.80 -8.19 -2.62
C LYS A 130 13.91 -9.16 -1.45
N ASP A 131 14.21 -8.62 -0.25
CA ASP A 131 14.44 -9.42 0.96
C ASP A 131 13.12 -9.88 1.61
N PHE A 132 11.98 -9.36 1.15
CA PHE A 132 10.67 -9.67 1.68
C PHE A 132 9.69 -10.08 0.57
N SER A 133 8.89 -11.10 0.86
CA SER A 133 7.82 -11.52 -0.04
C SER A 133 6.69 -10.48 -0.09
N PRO A 134 5.88 -10.46 -1.17
CA PRO A 134 4.68 -9.63 -1.23
C PRO A 134 3.74 -9.86 -0.05
N GLU A 135 3.64 -11.10 0.42
CA GLU A 135 2.79 -11.49 1.55
C GLU A 135 3.31 -10.90 2.87
N GLN A 136 4.63 -10.91 3.10
CA GLN A 136 5.23 -10.27 4.27
C GLN A 136 5.00 -8.76 4.28
N ILE A 137 5.14 -8.11 3.13
CA ILE A 137 4.86 -6.68 2.99
C ILE A 137 3.37 -6.39 3.25
N SER A 138 2.45 -7.21 2.71
CA SER A 138 1.01 -7.06 2.95
C SER A 138 0.64 -7.25 4.42
N SER A 139 1.22 -8.24 5.09
CA SER A 139 1.02 -8.46 6.52
C SER A 139 1.47 -7.26 7.36
N LYS A 140 2.66 -6.70 7.04
CA LYS A 140 3.15 -5.49 7.71
C LYS A 140 2.25 -4.28 7.44
N MET A 141 1.70 -4.15 6.22
CA MET A 141 0.73 -3.09 5.92
C MET A 141 -0.54 -3.25 6.76
N SER A 142 -1.04 -4.47 6.94
CA SER A 142 -2.19 -4.76 7.80
C SER A 142 -1.90 -4.32 9.24
N ASP A 143 -0.74 -4.65 9.79
CA ASP A 143 -0.32 -4.23 11.14
C ASP A 143 -0.28 -2.70 11.29
N MET A 144 0.18 -2.00 10.25
CA MET A 144 0.29 -0.54 10.25
C MET A 144 -1.07 0.16 10.15
N LEU A 145 -2.06 -0.48 9.55
CA LEU A 145 -3.40 0.06 9.35
C LEU A 145 -4.38 -0.37 10.43
N LEU A 146 -4.02 -1.39 11.21
CA LEU A 146 -4.84 -1.91 12.30
C LEU A 146 -4.99 -0.84 13.41
N ASP A 147 -6.22 -0.65 13.87
CA ASP A 147 -6.46 0.12 15.09
C ASP A 147 -6.07 -0.72 16.31
N LYS A 148 -5.03 -0.29 17.02
CA LYS A 148 -4.48 -0.98 18.21
C LYS A 148 -5.49 -1.13 19.36
N ASN A 149 -6.55 -0.33 19.36
CA ASN A 149 -7.62 -0.41 20.34
C ASN A 149 -8.78 -1.31 19.91
N SER A 150 -8.69 -1.91 18.72
CA SER A 150 -9.72 -2.79 18.17
C SER A 150 -9.35 -4.26 18.37
N ASN A 151 -10.36 -5.10 18.60
CA ASN A 151 -10.21 -6.56 18.59
C ASN A 151 -10.48 -7.17 17.21
N VAL A 152 -10.60 -6.35 16.17
CA VAL A 152 -10.92 -6.77 14.81
C VAL A 152 -9.64 -7.26 14.12
N GLU A 153 -9.69 -8.43 13.50
CA GLU A 153 -8.60 -8.90 12.63
C GLU A 153 -8.63 -8.13 11.31
N LEU A 154 -7.47 -7.74 10.80
CA LEU A 154 -7.31 -7.06 9.51
C LEU A 154 -6.33 -7.79 8.61
N ASP A 155 -6.78 -8.18 7.41
CA ASP A 155 -5.91 -8.70 6.35
C ASP A 155 -6.00 -7.81 5.10
N ILE A 156 -4.87 -7.68 4.40
CA ILE A 156 -4.82 -7.01 3.09
C ILE A 156 -4.29 -8.01 2.06
N ILE A 157 -5.08 -8.21 1.01
CA ILE A 157 -4.78 -9.11 -0.10
C ILE A 157 -4.63 -8.31 -1.39
N PHE A 158 -3.51 -8.46 -2.07
CA PHE A 158 -3.26 -7.82 -3.35
C PHE A 158 -3.37 -8.80 -4.52
N GLN A 159 -3.77 -8.29 -5.67
CA GLN A 159 -3.67 -9.02 -6.93
C GLN A 159 -2.19 -9.39 -7.17
N LYS A 160 -1.97 -10.60 -7.70
CA LYS A 160 -0.63 -11.04 -8.12
C LYS A 160 -0.31 -10.50 -9.51
N VAL A 161 0.93 -10.03 -9.72
CA VAL A 161 1.38 -9.50 -11.02
C VAL A 161 1.20 -10.54 -12.14
N ASP A 162 1.53 -11.80 -11.88
CA ASP A 162 1.35 -12.89 -12.86
C ASP A 162 -0.11 -13.08 -13.27
N ASN A 163 -1.05 -12.91 -12.34
CA ASN A 163 -2.47 -13.01 -12.64
C ASN A 163 -2.97 -11.80 -13.43
N LEU A 164 -2.45 -10.61 -13.10
CA LEU A 164 -2.72 -9.40 -13.88
C LEU A 164 -2.26 -9.56 -15.33
N HIS A 165 -1.04 -10.08 -15.55
CA HIS A 165 -0.52 -10.35 -16.91
C HIS A 165 -1.36 -11.38 -17.67
N LYS A 166 -1.86 -12.41 -16.97
CA LYS A 166 -2.78 -13.39 -17.59
C LYS A 166 -4.11 -12.77 -18.00
N ALA A 167 -4.65 -11.86 -17.18
CA ALA A 167 -5.90 -11.16 -17.47
C ALA A 167 -5.73 -10.11 -18.58
N CYS A 168 -4.60 -9.41 -18.61
CA CYS A 168 -4.30 -8.32 -19.54
C CYS A 168 -3.21 -8.73 -20.54
N LYS A 169 -3.45 -9.76 -21.34
CA LYS A 169 -2.43 -10.41 -22.20
C LYS A 169 -1.74 -9.46 -23.20
N ASN A 170 -2.38 -8.39 -23.60
CA ASN A 170 -1.84 -7.45 -24.59
C ASN A 170 -1.15 -6.24 -23.97
N HIS A 171 -1.12 -6.14 -22.64
CA HIS A 171 -0.44 -5.08 -21.92
C HIS A 171 0.95 -5.52 -21.44
N LYS A 172 1.94 -4.62 -21.63
CA LYS A 172 3.33 -4.84 -21.19
C LYS A 172 3.77 -3.88 -20.08
N GLY A 173 2.91 -2.95 -19.68
CA GLY A 173 3.22 -1.94 -18.67
C GLY A 173 2.91 -2.47 -17.26
N ASP A 174 3.95 -2.62 -16.44
CA ASP A 174 3.85 -3.09 -15.07
C ASP A 174 4.80 -2.35 -14.10
N TRP A 175 5.36 -1.21 -14.53
CA TRP A 175 6.41 -0.50 -13.80
C TRP A 175 6.05 -0.04 -12.39
N TYR A 176 4.75 0.06 -12.06
CA TYR A 176 4.31 0.36 -10.70
C TYR A 176 4.55 -0.80 -9.72
N PHE A 177 4.65 -2.01 -10.23
CA PHE A 177 4.60 -3.25 -9.46
C PHE A 177 5.94 -4.00 -9.45
N THR A 178 6.76 -3.83 -10.51
CA THR A 178 7.97 -4.64 -10.75
C THR A 178 9.27 -3.86 -10.88
#